data_bc697b4cb4681762d560b4db4023d1d9
#
_entry.id   bc697b4cb4681762d560b4db4023d1d9
#
_cell.length_a   1.000
_cell.length_b   1.000
_cell.length_c   1.000
_cell.angle_alpha   90.00
_cell.angle_beta   90.00
_cell.angle_gamma   90.00
#
_symmetry.space_group_name_H-M   'P 1'
#
loop_
_entity.id
_entity.type
_entity.pdbx_description
1 polymer ?
#
loop_
_entity_poly.entity_id
_entity_poly.type
_entity_poly.pdbx_seq_one_letter_code
_entity_poly.pdbx_strand_id
1 'polypeptide(L)'
;MFQTCKNCGESFEITDVDLKFYDKISPVFNDKKYQIPAPTLCPSCRRQRRFTFRNERNLYYRKCSKTGKQLISNLNQDTGIKIYENEFWWSDKWDASEYGREFNFNESFFNQFKKLYQDVPQLALSVWFSENSNFCNYAGNVKNSYLIFGSVYSEDCFYGSPYYSKNCVDTLLVRECEFCYECTDCRKLYQSFYCQDCTNCNNLIYCYDLQSCSDCIGCVGLRNKKNCIFNQQFSKEEFQKMKNELNLCIKKSHEIIKEKLNELKLRVPHKYMQSNQVENVSGNYVYESKNIKDSYYTDKSQDCAYCTQVVNLKDCYDNNYTEENELCCEYISSYQNSRLLFTKFCNRVHEAMYCDSCYSSKNLFGCVGLKNKQYCILNKQYSKEEYEELIPKIIESMQSPHPPLSRGRSDSPLDKGDLGDLSLQSEWGEFFPSSISPFCYNETVAQEYFPLTKEQALSKGYKWKDEDLSSQHQGPEYQILEDIKDVKDEICDSILKCEATSKLYKIIPQELKFYRQMNLPIPKKCPDLRHQKRLALRNPRKLFDRNCMKCGEKIKTTYAPDRPEIVYCEKCYLENVY
;
A
#
# COMPACT_ATOMS: atom_id res chain seq x y z
N MET A 1 -24.47 -13.17 10.77
CA MET A 1 -24.57 -14.46 10.03
C MET A 1 -23.20 -14.89 9.54
N PHE A 2 -22.98 -16.21 9.37
CA PHE A 2 -21.75 -16.71 8.77
C PHE A 2 -21.97 -17.03 7.29
N GLN A 3 -20.95 -16.78 6.49
CA GLN A 3 -20.95 -17.04 5.04
C GLN A 3 -19.62 -17.67 4.62
N THR A 4 -19.66 -18.55 3.61
CA THR A 4 -18.45 -19.13 3.00
C THR A 4 -17.94 -18.22 1.89
N CYS A 5 -16.65 -17.85 1.96
CA CYS A 5 -16.00 -17.02 0.94
C CYS A 5 -15.91 -17.76 -0.39
N LYS A 6 -16.43 -17.17 -1.46
CA LYS A 6 -16.43 -17.78 -2.80
C LYS A 6 -15.02 -17.95 -3.39
N ASN A 7 -14.02 -17.18 -2.94
CA ASN A 7 -12.65 -17.26 -3.47
C ASN A 7 -11.75 -18.24 -2.72
N CYS A 8 -11.78 -18.28 -1.38
CA CYS A 8 -10.87 -19.12 -0.58
C CYS A 8 -11.55 -20.24 0.19
N GLY A 9 -12.89 -20.30 0.22
CA GLY A 9 -13.66 -21.32 0.97
C GLY A 9 -13.69 -21.11 2.49
N GLU A 10 -12.98 -20.11 3.04
CA GLU A 10 -13.00 -19.82 4.48
C GLU A 10 -14.36 -19.25 4.91
N SER A 11 -14.82 -19.64 6.10
CA SER A 11 -16.01 -19.06 6.72
C SER A 11 -15.67 -17.68 7.30
N PHE A 12 -16.55 -16.70 7.10
CA PHE A 12 -16.41 -15.36 7.69
C PHE A 12 -17.76 -14.84 8.20
N GLU A 13 -17.69 -14.00 9.21
CA GLU A 13 -18.87 -13.43 9.85
C GLU A 13 -19.25 -12.09 9.19
N ILE A 14 -20.55 -11.93 8.90
CA ILE A 14 -21.20 -10.65 8.59
C ILE A 14 -22.08 -10.31 9.78
N THR A 15 -21.73 -9.25 10.51
CA THR A 15 -22.46 -8.83 11.71
C THR A 15 -23.65 -7.94 11.36
N ASP A 16 -24.55 -7.74 12.31
CA ASP A 16 -25.67 -6.79 12.15
C ASP A 16 -25.16 -5.35 11.95
N VAL A 17 -23.99 -5.01 12.48
CA VAL A 17 -23.34 -3.71 12.25
C VAL A 17 -22.90 -3.58 10.80
N ASP A 18 -22.35 -4.63 10.23
CA ASP A 18 -21.97 -4.65 8.80
C ASP A 18 -23.21 -4.49 7.90
N LEU A 19 -24.31 -5.18 8.21
CA LEU A 19 -25.57 -5.05 7.45
C LEU A 19 -26.16 -3.63 7.54
N LYS A 20 -26.14 -3.02 8.73
CA LYS A 20 -26.58 -1.62 8.92
C LYS A 20 -25.72 -0.65 8.13
N PHE A 21 -24.41 -0.91 8.02
CA PHE A 21 -23.52 -0.08 7.21
C PHE A 21 -23.88 -0.19 5.72
N TYR A 22 -24.04 -1.39 5.16
CA TYR A 22 -24.45 -1.57 3.75
C TYR A 22 -25.82 -0.93 3.48
N ASP A 23 -26.77 -1.02 4.42
CA ASP A 23 -28.04 -0.31 4.30
C ASP A 23 -27.87 1.21 4.26
N LYS A 24 -27.02 1.76 5.17
CA LYS A 24 -26.75 3.20 5.29
C LYS A 24 -26.16 3.81 4.01
N ILE A 25 -25.26 3.09 3.33
CA ILE A 25 -24.56 3.59 2.14
C ILE A 25 -25.28 3.24 0.83
N SER A 26 -26.34 2.43 0.87
CA SER A 26 -27.11 2.05 -0.30
C SER A 26 -27.74 3.29 -0.96
N PRO A 27 -27.52 3.50 -2.28
CA PRO A 27 -28.01 4.69 -2.97
C PRO A 27 -29.54 4.72 -3.07
N VAL A 28 -30.09 5.92 -3.10
CA VAL A 28 -31.53 6.16 -3.24
C VAL A 28 -31.76 6.98 -4.51
N PHE A 29 -32.62 6.49 -5.40
CA PHE A 29 -33.08 7.18 -6.61
C PHE A 29 -34.61 7.12 -6.68
N ASN A 30 -35.25 8.26 -6.93
CA ASN A 30 -36.72 8.35 -7.01
C ASN A 30 -37.41 7.68 -5.81
N ASP A 31 -36.95 7.99 -4.58
CA ASP A 31 -37.44 7.45 -3.30
C ASP A 31 -37.30 5.91 -3.14
N LYS A 32 -36.69 5.22 -4.11
CA LYS A 32 -36.37 3.78 -4.03
C LYS A 32 -34.92 3.58 -3.64
N LYS A 33 -34.68 2.80 -2.56
CA LYS A 33 -33.34 2.40 -2.14
C LYS A 33 -32.90 1.17 -2.94
N TYR A 34 -31.68 1.23 -3.49
CA TYR A 34 -31.03 0.14 -4.19
C TYR A 34 -30.00 -0.51 -3.26
N GLN A 35 -30.46 -1.53 -2.54
CA GLN A 35 -29.69 -2.19 -1.49
C GLN A 35 -28.38 -2.77 -2.02
N ILE A 36 -27.26 -2.44 -1.36
CA ILE A 36 -25.99 -3.12 -1.58
C ILE A 36 -26.06 -4.49 -0.88
N PRO A 37 -25.83 -5.59 -1.60
CA PRO A 37 -25.89 -6.93 -1.03
C PRO A 37 -24.74 -7.16 -0.05
N ALA A 38 -24.91 -8.13 0.84
CA ALA A 38 -23.82 -8.60 1.70
C ALA A 38 -22.68 -9.17 0.84
N PRO A 39 -21.40 -8.93 1.22
CA PRO A 39 -20.26 -9.32 0.40
C PRO A 39 -20.13 -10.84 0.27
N THR A 40 -19.77 -11.30 -0.93
CA THR A 40 -19.58 -12.73 -1.22
C THR A 40 -18.17 -13.23 -0.88
N LEU A 41 -17.22 -12.31 -0.69
CA LEU A 41 -15.84 -12.59 -0.35
C LEU A 41 -15.52 -12.17 1.08
N CYS A 42 -14.65 -12.92 1.75
CA CYS A 42 -14.14 -12.53 3.06
C CYS A 42 -13.29 -11.24 2.99
N PRO A 43 -13.08 -10.51 4.10
CA PRO A 43 -12.32 -9.25 4.12
C PRO A 43 -10.92 -9.37 3.50
N SER A 44 -10.22 -10.48 3.71
CA SER A 44 -8.89 -10.72 3.13
C SER A 44 -8.94 -10.85 1.61
N CYS A 45 -9.91 -11.58 1.06
CA CYS A 45 -10.07 -11.73 -0.39
C CYS A 45 -10.52 -10.43 -1.08
N ARG A 46 -11.41 -9.64 -0.43
CA ARG A 46 -11.77 -8.30 -0.92
C ARG A 46 -10.55 -7.38 -0.96
N ARG A 47 -9.72 -7.38 0.08
CA ARG A 47 -8.46 -6.61 0.14
C ARG A 47 -7.46 -7.06 -0.93
N GLN A 48 -7.26 -8.39 -1.10
CA GLN A 48 -6.40 -8.94 -2.15
C GLN A 48 -6.86 -8.47 -3.54
N ARG A 49 -8.18 -8.55 -3.84
CA ARG A 49 -8.78 -8.09 -5.10
C ARG A 49 -8.49 -6.61 -5.36
N ARG A 50 -8.69 -5.73 -4.38
CA ARG A 50 -8.37 -4.30 -4.54
C ARG A 50 -6.88 -4.04 -4.75
N PHE A 51 -6.01 -4.79 -4.09
CA PHE A 51 -4.56 -4.64 -4.21
C PHE A 51 -4.02 -5.02 -5.59
N THR A 52 -4.74 -5.83 -6.38
CA THR A 52 -4.35 -6.11 -7.78
C THR A 52 -4.44 -4.88 -8.69
N PHE A 53 -5.07 -3.80 -8.26
CA PHE A 53 -5.18 -2.55 -9.01
C PHE A 53 -4.12 -1.50 -8.64
N ARG A 54 -3.16 -1.83 -7.78
CA ARG A 54 -2.12 -0.88 -7.35
C ARG A 54 -0.72 -1.43 -7.61
N ASN A 55 -0.04 -0.86 -8.61
CA ASN A 55 1.37 -1.08 -8.89
C ASN A 55 2.18 0.13 -8.38
N GLU A 56 2.95 -0.05 -7.31
CA GLU A 56 3.78 1.02 -6.74
C GLU A 56 5.16 1.06 -7.37
N ARG A 57 5.82 -0.08 -7.51
CA ARG A 57 7.27 -0.21 -7.63
C ARG A 57 7.76 -0.63 -9.02
N ASN A 58 6.91 -1.27 -9.81
CA ASN A 58 7.30 -1.73 -11.15
C ASN A 58 7.08 -0.61 -12.16
N LEU A 59 8.17 0.04 -12.57
CA LEU A 59 8.18 1.22 -13.42
C LEU A 59 8.81 0.91 -14.77
N TYR A 60 8.27 1.50 -15.84
CA TYR A 60 8.63 1.22 -17.23
C TYR A 60 8.92 2.49 -17.99
N TYR A 61 9.91 2.46 -18.87
CA TYR A 61 10.13 3.49 -19.87
C TYR A 61 9.06 3.40 -20.95
N ARG A 62 8.34 4.46 -21.15
CA ARG A 62 7.26 4.59 -22.13
C ARG A 62 7.39 5.89 -22.93
N LYS A 63 6.55 6.07 -23.94
CA LYS A 63 6.37 7.34 -24.64
C LYS A 63 4.97 7.85 -24.41
N CYS A 64 4.82 9.16 -24.19
CA CYS A 64 3.52 9.81 -24.18
C CYS A 64 2.81 9.58 -25.52
N SER A 65 1.62 9.03 -25.50
CA SER A 65 0.87 8.70 -26.73
C SER A 65 0.43 9.95 -27.51
N LYS A 66 0.50 11.12 -26.89
CA LYS A 66 0.12 12.40 -27.54
C LYS A 66 1.32 13.24 -27.96
N THR A 67 2.30 13.40 -27.06
CA THR A 67 3.45 14.30 -27.29
C THR A 67 4.69 13.59 -27.83
N GLY A 68 4.74 12.26 -27.74
CA GLY A 68 5.91 11.45 -28.11
C GLY A 68 7.08 11.53 -27.13
N LYS A 69 6.99 12.35 -26.07
CA LYS A 69 8.04 12.52 -25.06
C LYS A 69 8.28 11.22 -24.30
N GLN A 70 9.54 10.90 -24.04
CA GLN A 70 9.93 9.79 -23.19
C GLN A 70 9.51 10.07 -21.73
N LEU A 71 8.97 9.06 -21.05
CA LEU A 71 8.48 9.18 -19.68
C LEU A 71 8.62 7.84 -18.93
N ILE A 72 8.43 7.89 -17.62
CA ILE A 72 8.31 6.72 -16.76
C ILE A 72 6.82 6.50 -16.46
N SER A 73 6.39 5.24 -16.47
CA SER A 73 5.01 4.85 -16.14
C SER A 73 4.98 3.57 -15.31
N ASN A 74 3.94 3.42 -14.49
CA ASN A 74 3.62 2.16 -13.82
C ASN A 74 2.83 1.18 -14.72
N LEU A 75 2.44 1.60 -15.94
CA LEU A 75 1.76 0.78 -16.93
C LEU A 75 2.76 0.29 -17.98
N ASN A 76 2.88 -1.02 -18.09
CA ASN A 76 3.71 -1.66 -19.11
C ASN A 76 3.17 -1.39 -20.53
N GLN A 77 4.04 -1.45 -21.53
CA GLN A 77 3.68 -1.29 -22.94
C GLN A 77 2.71 -2.38 -23.43
N ASP A 78 2.85 -3.59 -22.92
CA ASP A 78 2.05 -4.75 -23.32
C ASP A 78 0.56 -4.61 -22.97
N THR A 79 0.20 -3.64 -22.10
CA THR A 79 -1.21 -3.37 -21.77
C THR A 79 -2.01 -2.78 -22.93
N GLY A 80 -1.34 -2.22 -23.94
CA GLY A 80 -1.97 -1.50 -25.05
C GLY A 80 -2.62 -0.15 -24.65
N ILE A 81 -2.65 0.19 -23.37
CA ILE A 81 -3.29 1.40 -22.85
C ILE A 81 -2.48 2.65 -23.26
N LYS A 82 -3.17 3.66 -23.75
CA LYS A 82 -2.59 4.98 -24.05
C LYS A 82 -2.19 5.67 -22.76
N ILE A 83 -1.03 6.30 -22.76
CA ILE A 83 -0.49 7.02 -21.59
C ILE A 83 -0.18 8.44 -21.98
N TYR A 84 -0.59 9.39 -21.15
CA TYR A 84 -0.22 10.77 -21.26
C TYR A 84 0.75 11.17 -20.13
N GLU A 85 1.74 12.02 -20.45
CA GLU A 85 2.59 12.64 -19.43
C GLU A 85 1.75 13.52 -18.48
N ASN A 86 2.20 13.67 -17.24
CA ASN A 86 1.43 14.34 -16.19
C ASN A 86 0.98 15.76 -16.60
N GLU A 87 1.87 16.57 -17.15
CA GLU A 87 1.55 17.93 -17.57
C GLU A 87 0.46 17.98 -18.63
N PHE A 88 0.53 17.11 -19.65
CA PHE A 88 -0.49 17.03 -20.69
C PHE A 88 -1.81 16.46 -20.14
N TRP A 89 -1.75 15.40 -19.32
CA TRP A 89 -2.95 14.78 -18.75
C TRP A 89 -3.78 15.76 -17.91
N TRP A 90 -3.11 16.63 -17.15
CA TRP A 90 -3.78 17.64 -16.32
C TRP A 90 -4.21 18.90 -17.09
N SER A 91 -3.75 19.08 -18.31
CA SER A 91 -4.13 20.25 -19.15
C SER A 91 -5.55 20.12 -19.71
N ASP A 92 -6.08 21.26 -20.19
CA ASP A 92 -7.38 21.34 -20.89
C ASP A 92 -7.30 20.95 -22.39
N LYS A 93 -6.16 20.40 -22.84
CA LYS A 93 -5.93 20.02 -24.25
C LYS A 93 -6.57 18.69 -24.64
N TRP A 94 -7.26 18.03 -23.74
CA TRP A 94 -8.02 16.79 -23.94
C TRP A 94 -9.13 16.66 -22.90
N ASP A 95 -10.20 15.96 -23.24
CA ASP A 95 -11.32 15.70 -22.33
C ASP A 95 -11.70 14.20 -22.39
N ALA A 96 -11.75 13.54 -21.26
CA ALA A 96 -12.15 12.13 -21.17
C ALA A 96 -13.62 11.90 -21.58
N SER A 97 -14.47 12.93 -21.59
CA SER A 97 -15.85 12.85 -22.08
C SER A 97 -15.94 12.57 -23.58
N GLU A 98 -14.88 12.83 -24.38
CA GLU A 98 -14.81 12.46 -25.79
C GLU A 98 -14.88 10.94 -26.02
N TYR A 99 -14.57 10.14 -25.01
CA TYR A 99 -14.66 8.69 -25.01
C TYR A 99 -16.01 8.18 -24.49
N GLY A 100 -16.93 9.08 -24.17
CA GLY A 100 -18.25 8.79 -23.62
C GLY A 100 -19.08 7.91 -24.53
N ARG A 101 -19.82 6.98 -23.93
CA ARG A 101 -20.70 6.04 -24.66
C ARG A 101 -22.02 5.80 -23.93
N GLU A 102 -23.01 5.41 -24.67
CA GLU A 102 -24.29 4.99 -24.11
C GLU A 102 -24.15 3.62 -23.43
N PHE A 103 -24.95 3.42 -22.39
CA PHE A 103 -25.03 2.13 -21.73
C PHE A 103 -25.78 1.14 -22.60
N ASN A 104 -25.19 -0.01 -22.86
CA ASN A 104 -25.80 -1.10 -23.62
C ASN A 104 -26.35 -2.16 -22.65
N PHE A 105 -27.68 -2.25 -22.54
CA PHE A 105 -28.36 -3.21 -21.68
C PHE A 105 -28.21 -4.68 -22.10
N ASN A 106 -27.68 -4.95 -23.31
CA ASN A 106 -27.38 -6.30 -23.78
C ASN A 106 -25.95 -6.78 -23.44
N GLU A 107 -25.17 -5.98 -22.75
CA GLU A 107 -23.79 -6.30 -22.39
C GLU A 107 -23.56 -6.05 -20.89
N SER A 108 -22.77 -6.92 -20.21
CA SER A 108 -22.46 -6.73 -18.81
C SER A 108 -21.76 -5.40 -18.55
N PHE A 109 -22.02 -4.81 -17.39
CA PHE A 109 -21.43 -3.53 -17.02
C PHE A 109 -19.90 -3.59 -16.98
N PHE A 110 -19.31 -4.61 -16.36
CA PHE A 110 -17.86 -4.73 -16.26
C PHE A 110 -17.17 -4.86 -17.62
N ASN A 111 -17.80 -5.43 -18.62
CA ASN A 111 -17.25 -5.45 -19.98
C ASN A 111 -17.26 -4.07 -20.64
N GLN A 112 -18.35 -3.34 -20.51
CA GLN A 112 -18.46 -1.97 -21.02
C GLN A 112 -17.44 -1.07 -20.33
N PHE A 113 -17.28 -1.20 -19.01
CA PHE A 113 -16.27 -0.49 -18.24
C PHE A 113 -14.83 -0.85 -18.69
N LYS A 114 -14.52 -2.13 -18.88
CA LYS A 114 -13.21 -2.60 -19.37
C LYS A 114 -12.86 -1.97 -20.72
N LYS A 115 -13.80 -1.93 -21.67
CA LYS A 115 -13.61 -1.28 -22.97
C LYS A 115 -13.34 0.22 -22.82
N LEU A 116 -14.13 0.92 -21.99
CA LEU A 116 -13.91 2.33 -21.72
C LEU A 116 -12.53 2.58 -21.09
N TYR A 117 -12.16 1.77 -20.11
CA TYR A 117 -10.88 1.87 -19.41
C TYR A 117 -9.67 1.69 -20.36
N GLN A 118 -9.79 0.80 -21.36
CA GLN A 118 -8.74 0.57 -22.37
C GLN A 118 -8.61 1.72 -23.36
N ASP A 119 -9.70 2.41 -23.67
CA ASP A 119 -9.72 3.49 -24.66
C ASP A 119 -9.27 4.84 -24.07
N VAL A 120 -9.65 5.14 -22.81
CA VAL A 120 -9.33 6.41 -22.15
C VAL A 120 -7.86 6.47 -21.78
N PRO A 121 -7.11 7.51 -22.20
CA PRO A 121 -5.70 7.67 -21.84
C PRO A 121 -5.49 7.79 -20.33
N GLN A 122 -4.55 7.00 -19.81
CA GLN A 122 -4.22 6.98 -18.39
C GLN A 122 -3.04 7.91 -18.07
N LEU A 123 -2.98 8.36 -16.81
CA LEU A 123 -1.87 9.12 -16.25
C LEU A 123 -0.62 8.23 -16.17
N ALA A 124 0.54 8.75 -16.54
CA ALA A 124 1.79 8.00 -16.54
C ALA A 124 2.18 7.49 -15.14
N LEU A 125 2.18 8.39 -14.16
CA LEU A 125 2.44 8.13 -12.73
C LEU A 125 1.49 8.99 -11.88
N SER A 126 1.05 8.46 -10.76
CA SER A 126 0.29 9.23 -9.76
C SER A 126 1.26 10.08 -8.93
N VAL A 127 1.68 11.22 -9.48
CA VAL A 127 2.62 12.14 -8.86
C VAL A 127 2.14 13.57 -9.04
N TRP A 128 2.16 14.37 -7.97
CA TRP A 128 1.75 15.78 -8.01
C TRP A 128 2.68 16.66 -7.16
N PHE A 129 2.93 17.89 -7.63
CA PHE A 129 3.77 18.89 -6.96
C PHE A 129 5.15 18.34 -6.54
N SER A 130 5.84 17.68 -7.48
CA SER A 130 7.13 17.05 -7.21
C SER A 130 8.26 17.69 -8.00
N GLU A 131 9.44 17.82 -7.36
CA GLU A 131 10.65 18.42 -7.94
C GLU A 131 11.78 17.38 -7.92
N ASN A 132 12.49 17.18 -9.04
CA ASN A 132 13.63 16.25 -9.18
C ASN A 132 13.34 14.83 -8.65
N SER A 133 12.14 14.29 -8.92
CA SER A 133 11.66 13.02 -8.31
C SER A 133 10.99 12.11 -9.34
N ASN A 134 11.63 11.89 -10.48
CA ASN A 134 11.05 11.29 -11.68
C ASN A 134 10.64 9.81 -11.55
N PHE A 135 11.22 9.05 -10.60
CA PHE A 135 10.95 7.63 -10.39
C PHE A 135 10.10 7.37 -9.13
N CYS A 136 9.34 8.38 -8.68
CA CYS A 136 8.41 8.24 -7.58
C CYS A 136 7.00 7.95 -8.09
N ASN A 137 6.20 7.21 -7.32
CA ASN A 137 4.81 6.92 -7.69
C ASN A 137 3.90 6.92 -6.45
N TYR A 138 2.63 7.28 -6.62
CA TYR A 138 1.71 7.58 -5.51
C TYR A 138 2.35 8.57 -4.52
N ALA A 139 2.94 9.62 -5.06
CA ALA A 139 3.72 10.58 -4.29
C ALA A 139 3.25 12.02 -4.52
N GLY A 140 3.27 12.82 -3.46
CA GLY A 140 2.88 14.24 -3.53
C GLY A 140 3.79 15.14 -2.71
N ASN A 141 4.09 16.35 -3.22
CA ASN A 141 4.96 17.32 -2.55
C ASN A 141 6.31 16.71 -2.15
N VAL A 142 6.95 15.98 -3.07
CA VAL A 142 8.24 15.35 -2.84
C VAL A 142 9.35 16.05 -3.63
N LYS A 143 10.54 16.14 -3.04
CA LYS A 143 11.67 16.84 -3.62
C LYS A 143 12.96 16.00 -3.55
N ASN A 144 13.76 16.03 -4.63
CA ASN A 144 15.05 15.34 -4.73
C ASN A 144 15.00 13.87 -4.30
N SER A 145 13.90 13.18 -4.56
CA SER A 145 13.66 11.83 -4.06
C SER A 145 13.64 10.80 -5.19
N TYR A 146 14.02 9.56 -4.88
CA TYR A 146 14.18 8.51 -5.87
C TYR A 146 13.61 7.17 -5.36
N LEU A 147 12.76 6.53 -6.18
CA LEU A 147 12.12 5.25 -5.87
C LEU A 147 11.43 5.25 -4.48
N ILE A 148 10.69 6.32 -4.18
CA ILE A 148 9.78 6.37 -3.03
C ILE A 148 8.33 6.22 -3.49
N PHE A 149 7.52 5.52 -2.69
CA PHE A 149 6.18 5.09 -3.07
C PHE A 149 5.18 5.28 -1.94
N GLY A 150 3.95 5.72 -2.26
CA GLY A 150 2.96 6.03 -1.26
C GLY A 150 3.48 7.06 -0.24
N SER A 151 4.03 8.17 -0.70
CA SER A 151 4.78 9.14 0.10
C SER A 151 4.29 10.56 -0.12
N VAL A 152 4.26 11.37 0.94
CA VAL A 152 3.93 12.79 0.82
C VAL A 152 4.86 13.66 1.67
N TYR A 153 5.09 14.90 1.21
CA TYR A 153 5.89 15.90 1.91
C TYR A 153 7.26 15.40 2.38
N SER A 154 8.01 14.77 1.47
CA SER A 154 9.33 14.20 1.78
C SER A 154 10.41 14.76 0.87
N GLU A 155 11.62 14.96 1.42
CA GLU A 155 12.76 15.54 0.73
C GLU A 155 14.01 14.67 0.93
N ASP A 156 14.84 14.54 -0.13
CA ASP A 156 16.09 13.78 -0.10
C ASP A 156 15.90 12.33 0.42
N CYS A 157 14.83 11.66 -0.02
CA CYS A 157 14.49 10.31 0.42
C CYS A 157 14.63 9.28 -0.71
N PHE A 158 15.13 8.08 -0.38
CA PHE A 158 15.41 7.04 -1.38
C PHE A 158 14.93 5.65 -0.93
N TYR A 159 14.34 4.89 -1.86
CA TYR A 159 13.95 3.48 -1.70
C TYR A 159 13.00 3.18 -0.53
N GLY A 160 11.88 3.87 -0.45
CA GLY A 160 10.99 3.62 0.68
C GLY A 160 9.61 4.24 0.59
N SER A 161 8.94 4.31 1.73
CA SER A 161 7.65 5.00 1.91
C SER A 161 7.71 5.94 3.12
N PRO A 162 8.45 7.05 2.99
CA PRO A 162 8.52 8.09 4.00
C PRO A 162 7.32 9.05 3.90
N TYR A 163 6.84 9.53 5.05
CA TYR A 163 5.81 10.56 5.16
C TYR A 163 6.34 11.73 5.99
N TYR A 164 6.25 12.96 5.47
CA TYR A 164 6.74 14.16 6.18
C TYR A 164 8.18 14.00 6.68
N SER A 165 9.03 13.37 5.86
CA SER A 165 10.37 12.91 6.30
C SER A 165 11.47 13.48 5.40
N LYS A 166 12.69 13.54 5.94
CA LYS A 166 13.84 14.11 5.22
C LYS A 166 15.09 13.25 5.41
N ASN A 167 15.93 13.17 4.37
CA ASN A 167 17.18 12.40 4.40
C ASN A 167 16.97 10.95 4.92
N CYS A 168 15.96 10.26 4.39
CA CYS A 168 15.65 8.89 4.80
C CYS A 168 15.88 7.91 3.64
N VAL A 169 16.61 6.84 3.92
CA VAL A 169 16.98 5.84 2.92
C VAL A 169 16.52 4.44 3.38
N ASP A 170 15.97 3.65 2.46
CA ASP A 170 15.53 2.28 2.76
C ASP A 170 14.54 2.20 3.94
N THR A 171 13.47 2.98 3.90
CA THR A 171 12.49 3.02 4.97
C THR A 171 11.14 2.44 4.56
N LEU A 172 10.39 1.92 5.52
CA LEU A 172 9.03 1.40 5.29
C LEU A 172 8.06 1.99 6.31
N LEU A 173 7.10 2.79 5.82
CA LEU A 173 6.08 3.48 6.63
C LEU A 173 6.69 4.26 7.81
N VAL A 174 7.65 5.13 7.53
CA VAL A 174 8.17 6.07 8.53
C VAL A 174 7.49 7.43 8.40
N ARG A 175 7.29 8.11 9.53
CA ARG A 175 6.60 9.40 9.57
C ARG A 175 7.35 10.41 10.42
N GLU A 176 7.54 11.64 9.92
CA GLU A 176 8.23 12.72 10.62
C GLU A 176 9.64 12.29 11.08
N CYS A 177 10.38 11.58 10.22
CA CYS A 177 11.72 11.07 10.50
C CYS A 177 12.79 11.83 9.71
N GLU A 178 13.97 11.95 10.30
CA GLU A 178 15.10 12.61 9.65
C GLU A 178 16.41 11.84 9.89
N PHE A 179 17.25 11.73 8.83
CA PHE A 179 18.49 10.94 8.82
C PHE A 179 18.30 9.49 9.29
N CYS A 180 17.29 8.81 8.75
CA CYS A 180 16.99 7.43 9.11
C CYS A 180 17.35 6.45 7.99
N TYR A 181 17.87 5.28 8.38
CA TYR A 181 18.26 4.22 7.45
C TYR A 181 17.71 2.86 7.91
N GLU A 182 17.15 2.07 6.98
CA GLU A 182 16.59 0.73 7.26
C GLU A 182 15.59 0.72 8.45
N CYS A 183 14.77 1.78 8.58
CA CYS A 183 13.75 1.88 9.62
C CYS A 183 12.37 1.46 9.10
N THR A 184 11.60 0.77 9.96
CA THR A 184 10.26 0.24 9.64
C THR A 184 9.26 0.61 10.72
N ASP A 185 8.07 1.14 10.32
CA ASP A 185 6.96 1.49 11.22
C ASP A 185 7.37 2.45 12.36
N CYS A 186 8.21 3.44 12.04
CA CYS A 186 8.75 4.40 13.01
C CYS A 186 8.15 5.80 12.85
N ARG A 187 8.05 6.54 13.97
CA ARG A 187 7.55 7.92 13.98
C ARG A 187 8.48 8.83 14.77
N LYS A 188 8.75 10.05 14.25
CA LYS A 188 9.55 11.08 14.93
C LYS A 188 10.92 10.57 15.40
N LEU A 189 11.67 9.96 14.48
CA LEU A 189 13.04 9.55 14.73
C LEU A 189 14.04 10.53 14.11
N TYR A 190 15.14 10.72 14.80
CA TYR A 190 16.30 11.46 14.31
C TYR A 190 17.57 10.61 14.40
N GLN A 191 18.39 10.61 13.34
CA GLN A 191 19.67 9.87 13.27
C GLN A 191 19.60 8.42 13.77
N SER A 192 18.63 7.65 13.24
CA SER A 192 18.35 6.31 13.73
C SER A 192 18.42 5.26 12.62
N PHE A 193 19.03 4.10 12.92
CA PHE A 193 19.34 3.07 11.94
C PHE A 193 18.85 1.69 12.38
N TYR A 194 18.29 0.93 11.43
CA TYR A 194 17.84 -0.45 11.66
C TYR A 194 16.80 -0.58 12.79
N CYS A 195 15.91 0.41 12.91
CA CYS A 195 14.91 0.47 13.97
C CYS A 195 13.53 0.02 13.48
N GLN A 196 12.76 -0.57 14.39
CA GLN A 196 11.37 -0.96 14.13
C GLN A 196 10.47 -0.57 15.31
N ASP A 197 9.25 -0.08 15.03
CA ASP A 197 8.22 0.29 16.02
C ASP A 197 8.69 1.33 17.05
N CYS A 198 9.65 2.18 16.70
CA CYS A 198 10.17 3.21 17.59
C CYS A 198 9.48 4.57 17.35
N THR A 199 9.25 5.32 18.45
CA THR A 199 8.55 6.60 18.39
C THR A 199 9.21 7.65 19.28
N ASN A 200 9.38 8.89 18.74
CA ASN A 200 9.92 10.04 19.45
C ASN A 200 11.31 9.76 20.06
N CYS A 201 12.22 9.24 19.25
CA CYS A 201 13.55 8.83 19.68
C CYS A 201 14.66 9.44 18.81
N ASN A 202 15.87 9.46 19.33
CA ASN A 202 17.06 9.89 18.58
C ASN A 202 18.29 9.01 18.85
N ASN A 203 19.20 8.94 17.88
CA ASN A 203 20.45 8.19 17.96
C ASN A 203 20.26 6.71 18.32
N LEU A 204 19.28 6.05 17.68
CA LEU A 204 19.02 4.63 17.91
C LEU A 204 19.72 3.77 16.86
N ILE A 205 20.23 2.62 17.28
CA ILE A 205 20.83 1.63 16.38
C ILE A 205 20.32 0.23 16.75
N TYR A 206 19.67 -0.47 15.81
CA TYR A 206 19.10 -1.80 16.05
C TYR A 206 18.16 -1.84 17.26
N CYS A 207 17.15 -0.95 17.29
CA CYS A 207 16.19 -0.90 18.38
C CYS A 207 14.79 -1.31 17.96
N TYR A 208 14.04 -1.90 18.88
CA TYR A 208 12.67 -2.36 18.67
C TYR A 208 11.75 -1.88 19.79
N ASP A 209 10.61 -1.25 19.40
CA ASP A 209 9.56 -0.81 20.34
C ASP A 209 10.07 0.12 21.46
N LEU A 210 10.84 1.14 21.08
CA LEU A 210 11.29 2.19 21.99
C LEU A 210 10.42 3.44 21.89
N GLN A 211 10.17 4.07 23.04
CA GLN A 211 9.46 5.36 23.07
C GLN A 211 10.20 6.37 23.94
N SER A 212 10.39 7.58 23.41
CA SER A 212 11.04 8.71 24.08
C SER A 212 12.43 8.36 24.63
N CYS A 213 13.20 7.61 23.84
CA CYS A 213 14.55 7.17 24.20
C CYS A 213 15.62 7.88 23.36
N SER A 214 16.83 7.96 23.89
CA SER A 214 17.99 8.49 23.17
C SER A 214 19.25 7.67 23.43
N ASP A 215 20.14 7.65 22.43
CA ASP A 215 21.45 6.99 22.55
C ASP A 215 21.30 5.52 23.01
N CYS A 216 20.61 4.70 22.20
CA CYS A 216 20.38 3.30 22.53
C CYS A 216 20.85 2.38 21.40
N ILE A 217 21.48 1.25 21.75
CA ILE A 217 21.98 0.24 20.81
C ILE A 217 21.46 -1.16 21.21
N GLY A 218 20.81 -1.87 20.26
CA GLY A 218 20.33 -3.24 20.47
C GLY A 218 19.25 -3.39 21.54
N CYS A 219 18.43 -2.36 21.77
CA CYS A 219 17.46 -2.31 22.86
C CYS A 219 16.03 -2.66 22.41
N VAL A 220 15.22 -3.22 23.33
CA VAL A 220 13.86 -3.66 23.12
C VAL A 220 12.94 -3.18 24.24
N GLY A 221 11.78 -2.59 23.91
CA GLY A 221 10.70 -2.32 24.86
C GLY A 221 10.98 -1.22 25.89
N LEU A 222 11.93 -0.32 25.63
CA LEU A 222 12.29 0.73 26.61
C LEU A 222 11.46 2.00 26.45
N ARG A 223 11.21 2.66 27.61
CA ARG A 223 10.49 3.95 27.70
C ARG A 223 11.30 4.97 28.48
N ASN A 224 11.46 6.19 27.93
CA ASN A 224 12.14 7.32 28.60
C ASN A 224 13.57 6.99 29.09
N LYS A 225 14.35 6.20 28.34
CA LYS A 225 15.71 5.79 28.70
C LYS A 225 16.76 6.45 27.83
N LYS A 226 17.98 6.58 28.39
CA LYS A 226 19.15 7.14 27.69
C LYS A 226 20.38 6.27 27.94
N ASN A 227 21.32 6.29 26.99
CA ASN A 227 22.61 5.61 27.08
C ASN A 227 22.46 4.11 27.41
N CYS A 228 21.64 3.38 26.64
CA CYS A 228 21.40 1.97 26.88
C CYS A 228 22.05 1.10 25.79
N ILE A 229 22.66 -0.01 26.17
CA ILE A 229 23.14 -1.05 25.26
C ILE A 229 22.56 -2.39 25.74
N PHE A 230 21.85 -3.08 24.87
CA PHE A 230 21.17 -4.37 25.17
C PHE A 230 20.31 -4.30 26.44
N ASN A 231 19.51 -3.24 26.58
CA ASN A 231 18.64 -2.91 27.73
C ASN A 231 19.39 -2.58 29.05
N GLN A 232 20.72 -2.52 29.06
CA GLN A 232 21.50 -2.05 30.22
C GLN A 232 21.80 -0.57 30.07
N GLN A 233 21.56 0.19 31.14
CA GLN A 233 21.86 1.64 31.19
C GLN A 233 23.25 1.90 31.69
N PHE A 234 23.96 2.83 31.04
CA PHE A 234 25.33 3.22 31.32
C PHE A 234 25.45 4.72 31.59
N SER A 235 26.57 5.17 32.16
CA SER A 235 26.96 6.59 32.13
C SER A 235 27.20 7.01 30.67
N LYS A 236 27.21 8.32 30.42
CA LYS A 236 27.46 8.83 29.06
C LYS A 236 28.85 8.44 28.55
N GLU A 237 29.83 8.46 29.43
CA GLU A 237 31.24 8.14 29.17
C GLU A 237 31.39 6.64 28.81
N GLU A 238 30.81 5.78 29.63
CA GLU A 238 30.82 4.32 29.41
C GLU A 238 30.09 3.95 28.11
N PHE A 239 28.93 4.55 27.87
CA PHE A 239 28.17 4.34 26.63
C PHE A 239 29.02 4.70 25.40
N GLN A 240 29.68 5.86 25.41
CA GLN A 240 30.51 6.28 24.29
C GLN A 240 31.73 5.36 24.08
N LYS A 241 32.36 4.90 25.15
CA LYS A 241 33.45 3.92 25.10
C LYS A 241 32.97 2.62 24.44
N MET A 242 31.87 2.04 24.92
CA MET A 242 31.33 0.79 24.40
C MET A 242 30.83 0.94 22.94
N LYS A 243 30.23 2.09 22.59
CA LYS A 243 29.83 2.38 21.20
C LYS A 243 31.04 2.39 20.26
N ASN A 244 32.16 2.96 20.69
CA ASN A 244 33.39 2.97 19.90
C ASN A 244 33.99 1.55 19.75
N GLU A 245 33.96 0.75 20.81
CA GLU A 245 34.40 -0.65 20.81
C GLU A 245 33.56 -1.53 19.89
N LEU A 246 32.24 -1.27 19.80
CA LEU A 246 31.32 -1.97 18.88
C LEU A 246 31.65 -1.73 17.41
N ASN A 247 32.39 -0.69 17.06
CA ASN A 247 32.82 -0.32 15.71
C ASN A 247 31.76 -0.58 14.62
N LEU A 248 30.77 0.28 14.54
CA LEU A 248 29.60 0.14 13.65
C LEU A 248 29.92 0.23 12.15
N CYS A 249 31.18 0.46 11.76
CA CYS A 249 31.63 0.41 10.37
C CYS A 249 31.87 -1.02 9.89
N ILE A 250 31.94 -2.01 10.78
CA ILE A 250 32.29 -3.40 10.47
C ILE A 250 31.02 -4.28 10.41
N LYS A 251 30.86 -5.05 9.34
CA LYS A 251 29.72 -5.96 9.14
C LYS A 251 29.52 -6.93 10.30
N LYS A 252 30.59 -7.47 10.87
CA LYS A 252 30.55 -8.41 12.01
C LYS A 252 29.86 -7.80 13.24
N SER A 253 30.07 -6.51 13.52
CA SER A 253 29.41 -5.80 14.62
C SER A 253 27.89 -5.73 14.42
N HIS A 254 27.46 -5.45 13.19
CA HIS A 254 26.03 -5.47 12.87
C HIS A 254 25.39 -6.85 13.05
N GLU A 255 26.09 -7.92 12.72
CA GLU A 255 25.62 -9.29 12.91
C GLU A 255 25.46 -9.62 14.42
N ILE A 256 26.45 -9.28 15.24
CA ILE A 256 26.41 -9.48 16.70
C ILE A 256 25.25 -8.69 17.35
N ILE A 257 25.08 -7.42 16.97
CA ILE A 257 24.01 -6.59 17.54
C ILE A 257 22.65 -7.14 17.16
N LYS A 258 22.49 -7.56 15.91
CA LYS A 258 21.25 -8.15 15.40
C LYS A 258 20.89 -9.46 16.09
N GLU A 259 21.86 -10.33 16.34
CA GLU A 259 21.67 -11.59 17.06
C GLU A 259 21.18 -11.33 18.49
N LYS A 260 21.87 -10.46 19.24
CA LYS A 260 21.46 -10.07 20.60
C LYS A 260 20.09 -9.37 20.64
N LEU A 261 19.78 -8.52 19.64
CA LEU A 261 18.46 -7.93 19.51
C LEU A 261 17.37 -8.99 19.37
N ASN A 262 17.60 -10.01 18.52
CA ASN A 262 16.66 -11.09 18.31
C ASN A 262 16.44 -11.93 19.58
N GLU A 263 17.50 -12.21 20.33
CA GLU A 263 17.37 -12.85 21.65
C GLU A 263 16.54 -12.03 22.63
N LEU A 264 16.77 -10.71 22.69
CA LEU A 264 16.00 -9.82 23.56
C LEU A 264 14.53 -9.74 23.14
N LYS A 265 14.24 -9.72 21.85
CA LYS A 265 12.85 -9.76 21.36
C LYS A 265 12.07 -10.97 21.84
N LEU A 266 12.73 -12.11 22.09
CA LEU A 266 12.08 -13.31 22.64
C LEU A 266 11.90 -13.30 24.15
N ARG A 267 12.67 -12.44 24.87
CA ARG A 267 12.61 -12.35 26.34
C ARG A 267 11.76 -11.19 26.85
N VAL A 268 11.60 -10.14 26.03
CA VAL A 268 10.82 -8.95 26.40
C VAL A 268 9.39 -9.10 25.87
N PRO A 269 8.35 -8.85 26.68
CA PRO A 269 6.98 -8.92 26.22
C PRO A 269 6.65 -7.92 25.10
N HIS A 270 5.83 -8.34 24.16
CA HIS A 270 5.29 -7.52 23.08
C HIS A 270 3.85 -7.10 23.39
N LYS A 271 3.49 -5.87 23.03
CA LYS A 271 2.10 -5.42 23.07
C LYS A 271 1.29 -6.19 22.02
N TYR A 272 0.11 -6.69 22.39
CA TYR A 272 -0.76 -7.45 21.49
C TYR A 272 -1.18 -6.69 20.22
N MET A 273 -1.24 -5.36 20.30
CA MET A 273 -1.61 -4.44 19.23
C MET A 273 -0.90 -3.10 19.43
N GLN A 274 -0.26 -2.59 18.39
CA GLN A 274 0.25 -1.22 18.39
C GLN A 274 -0.91 -0.23 18.27
N SER A 275 -1.17 0.50 19.34
CA SER A 275 -2.31 1.42 19.42
C SER A 275 -2.06 2.52 20.45
N ASN A 276 -2.70 3.68 20.23
CA ASN A 276 -2.71 4.78 21.19
C ASN A 276 -3.98 5.63 21.01
N GLN A 277 -4.60 6.06 22.14
CA GLN A 277 -5.81 6.88 22.16
C GLN A 277 -6.96 6.26 21.33
N VAL A 278 -7.35 5.04 21.68
CA VAL A 278 -8.35 4.27 20.92
C VAL A 278 -9.50 3.81 21.84
N GLU A 279 -10.68 3.66 21.23
CA GLU A 279 -11.90 3.13 21.89
C GLU A 279 -12.58 2.10 20.97
N ASN A 280 -12.85 0.90 21.48
CA ASN A 280 -13.52 -0.18 20.75
C ASN A 280 -12.87 -0.48 19.39
N VAL A 281 -11.62 -0.99 19.41
CA VAL A 281 -10.84 -1.24 18.18
C VAL A 281 -10.31 -2.65 18.10
N SER A 282 -10.18 -3.16 16.87
CA SER A 282 -9.43 -4.37 16.55
C SER A 282 -8.60 -4.16 15.29
N GLY A 283 -7.37 -4.73 15.28
CA GLY A 283 -6.42 -4.52 14.19
C GLY A 283 -4.99 -4.40 14.67
N ASN A 284 -4.18 -3.61 13.98
CA ASN A 284 -2.84 -3.25 14.41
C ASN A 284 -2.42 -1.88 13.81
N TYR A 285 -1.62 -1.11 14.55
CA TYR A 285 -1.26 0.27 14.21
C TYR A 285 -2.50 1.17 14.07
N VAL A 286 -3.32 1.19 15.12
CA VAL A 286 -4.54 2.01 15.20
C VAL A 286 -4.32 3.15 16.18
N TYR A 287 -4.51 4.40 15.75
CA TYR A 287 -4.22 5.58 16.54
C TYR A 287 -5.37 6.59 16.50
N GLU A 288 -5.63 7.29 17.62
CA GLU A 288 -6.63 8.37 17.72
C GLU A 288 -7.98 8.01 17.07
N SER A 289 -8.46 6.77 17.26
CA SER A 289 -9.57 6.20 16.50
C SER A 289 -10.61 5.50 17.39
N LYS A 290 -11.86 5.43 16.90
CA LYS A 290 -12.99 4.84 17.63
C LYS A 290 -13.82 3.93 16.73
N ASN A 291 -14.32 2.81 17.29
CA ASN A 291 -15.17 1.83 16.61
C ASN A 291 -14.50 1.31 15.32
N ILE A 292 -13.32 0.74 15.43
CA ILE A 292 -12.54 0.22 14.30
C ILE A 292 -12.53 -1.31 14.34
N LYS A 293 -12.93 -1.96 13.24
CA LYS A 293 -12.96 -3.42 13.12
C LYS A 293 -11.95 -3.91 12.09
N ASP A 294 -11.08 -4.86 12.48
CA ASP A 294 -10.12 -5.58 11.61
C ASP A 294 -9.38 -4.65 10.62
N SER A 295 -8.78 -3.58 11.15
CA SER A 295 -8.13 -2.56 10.33
C SER A 295 -6.66 -2.35 10.71
N TYR A 296 -5.84 -1.91 9.75
CA TYR A 296 -4.40 -1.85 9.91
C TYR A 296 -3.85 -0.51 9.40
N TYR A 297 -3.00 0.14 10.21
CA TYR A 297 -2.48 1.48 9.89
C TYR A 297 -3.61 2.51 9.72
N THR A 298 -4.44 2.61 10.74
CA THR A 298 -5.61 3.49 10.80
C THR A 298 -5.34 4.63 11.75
N ASP A 299 -5.47 5.86 11.30
CA ASP A 299 -5.23 7.06 12.10
C ASP A 299 -6.44 8.00 12.03
N LYS A 300 -6.85 8.60 13.18
CA LYS A 300 -7.93 9.60 13.27
C LYS A 300 -9.24 9.19 12.60
N SER A 301 -9.66 7.94 12.74
CA SER A 301 -10.80 7.39 12.02
C SER A 301 -11.90 6.90 12.97
N GLN A 302 -13.14 6.91 12.49
CA GLN A 302 -14.31 6.53 13.27
C GLN A 302 -15.29 5.67 12.47
N ASP A 303 -15.90 4.67 13.13
CA ASP A 303 -16.93 3.80 12.56
C ASP A 303 -16.49 3.12 11.25
N CYS A 304 -15.24 2.56 11.24
CA CYS A 304 -14.63 1.98 10.07
C CYS A 304 -14.30 0.50 10.24
N ALA A 305 -14.36 -0.27 9.14
CA ALA A 305 -14.02 -1.69 9.17
C ALA A 305 -13.21 -2.13 7.93
N TYR A 306 -12.31 -3.10 8.14
CA TYR A 306 -11.52 -3.76 7.08
C TYR A 306 -10.64 -2.79 6.28
N CYS A 307 -10.25 -1.67 6.89
CA CYS A 307 -9.46 -0.61 6.28
C CYS A 307 -7.95 -0.85 6.41
N THR A 308 -7.16 -0.28 5.51
CA THR A 308 -5.69 -0.42 5.57
C THR A 308 -4.97 0.82 5.04
N GLN A 309 -4.04 1.37 5.84
CA GLN A 309 -3.30 2.60 5.53
C GLN A 309 -4.25 3.76 5.23
N VAL A 310 -4.98 4.16 6.25
CA VAL A 310 -6.04 5.17 6.14
C VAL A 310 -5.90 6.24 7.22
N VAL A 311 -6.28 7.47 6.88
CA VAL A 311 -6.24 8.63 7.77
C VAL A 311 -7.52 9.42 7.67
N ASN A 312 -8.11 9.80 8.81
CA ASN A 312 -9.26 10.67 8.89
C ASN A 312 -10.48 10.18 8.10
N LEU A 313 -10.88 8.94 8.36
CA LEU A 313 -12.07 8.33 7.75
C LEU A 313 -13.25 8.31 8.71
N LYS A 314 -14.46 8.41 8.15
CA LYS A 314 -15.70 8.24 8.89
C LYS A 314 -16.70 7.40 8.11
N ASP A 315 -17.32 6.40 8.79
CA ASP A 315 -18.29 5.50 8.16
C ASP A 315 -17.75 4.87 6.85
N CYS A 316 -16.59 4.19 6.92
CA CYS A 316 -15.90 3.65 5.75
C CYS A 316 -15.55 2.18 5.92
N TYR A 317 -15.91 1.33 4.94
CA TYR A 317 -15.59 -0.09 4.92
C TYR A 317 -14.73 -0.46 3.71
N ASP A 318 -13.77 -1.37 3.92
CA ASP A 318 -12.94 -1.89 2.84
C ASP A 318 -12.13 -0.83 2.07
N ASN A 319 -11.62 0.20 2.78
CA ASN A 319 -10.86 1.28 2.19
C ASN A 319 -9.35 1.07 2.35
N ASN A 320 -8.58 1.35 1.30
CA ASN A 320 -7.14 1.12 1.28
C ASN A 320 -6.38 2.30 0.69
N TYR A 321 -5.33 2.77 1.38
CA TYR A 321 -4.49 3.89 0.94
C TYR A 321 -5.29 5.18 0.70
N THR A 322 -6.12 5.56 1.66
CA THR A 322 -7.07 6.67 1.51
C THR A 322 -7.03 7.63 2.69
N GLU A 323 -7.37 8.89 2.42
CA GLU A 323 -7.35 9.95 3.42
C GLU A 323 -8.55 10.89 3.25
N GLU A 324 -9.13 11.37 4.37
CA GLU A 324 -10.23 12.33 4.39
C GLU A 324 -11.48 11.88 3.60
N ASN A 325 -12.03 10.71 3.90
CA ASN A 325 -13.23 10.21 3.23
C ASN A 325 -14.35 9.88 4.21
N GLU A 326 -15.59 10.03 3.73
CA GLU A 326 -16.81 9.71 4.49
C GLU A 326 -17.81 8.90 3.65
N LEU A 327 -18.45 7.88 4.25
CA LEU A 327 -19.48 7.05 3.62
C LEU A 327 -18.97 6.35 2.34
N CYS A 328 -17.78 5.75 2.41
CA CYS A 328 -17.17 5.08 1.27
C CYS A 328 -17.00 3.58 1.49
N CYS A 329 -17.19 2.78 0.43
CA CYS A 329 -17.08 1.34 0.49
C CYS A 329 -16.34 0.76 -0.72
N GLU A 330 -15.49 -0.28 -0.49
CA GLU A 330 -14.68 -0.94 -1.52
C GLU A 330 -13.90 0.05 -2.38
N TYR A 331 -12.87 0.67 -1.77
CA TYR A 331 -12.25 1.85 -2.33
C TYR A 331 -10.71 1.85 -2.16
N ILE A 332 -9.97 2.29 -3.17
CA ILE A 332 -8.50 2.28 -3.12
C ILE A 332 -7.86 3.56 -3.70
N SER A 333 -6.85 4.09 -2.97
CA SER A 333 -5.93 5.15 -3.43
C SER A 333 -6.60 6.49 -3.73
N SER A 334 -7.02 7.24 -2.69
CA SER A 334 -7.80 8.44 -2.95
C SER A 334 -7.88 9.41 -1.77
N TYR A 335 -8.34 10.62 -2.03
CA TYR A 335 -8.28 11.74 -1.11
C TYR A 335 -9.51 12.65 -1.23
N GLN A 336 -10.09 13.05 -0.07
CA GLN A 336 -11.19 14.02 0.04
C GLN A 336 -12.46 13.64 -0.75
N ASN A 337 -13.10 12.54 -0.39
CA ASN A 337 -14.30 12.09 -1.08
C ASN A 337 -15.44 11.76 -0.12
N SER A 338 -16.66 11.74 -0.67
CA SER A 338 -17.83 11.27 0.06
C SER A 338 -18.79 10.45 -0.81
N ARG A 339 -19.42 9.43 -0.20
CA ARG A 339 -20.38 8.54 -0.86
C ARG A 339 -19.84 7.90 -2.13
N LEU A 340 -18.63 7.29 -2.02
CA LEU A 340 -18.03 6.53 -3.11
C LEU A 340 -18.20 5.02 -2.89
N LEU A 341 -18.65 4.32 -3.93
CA LEU A 341 -18.86 2.89 -3.93
C LEU A 341 -18.08 2.23 -5.06
N PHE A 342 -17.25 1.24 -4.73
CA PHE A 342 -16.52 0.44 -5.71
C PHE A 342 -15.63 1.27 -6.65
N THR A 343 -14.83 2.20 -6.10
CA THR A 343 -14.05 3.14 -6.90
C THR A 343 -12.56 3.04 -6.67
N LYS A 344 -11.76 3.61 -7.56
CA LYS A 344 -10.30 3.68 -7.42
C LYS A 344 -9.73 4.98 -7.98
N PHE A 345 -8.67 5.50 -7.34
CA PHE A 345 -7.91 6.69 -7.75
C PHE A 345 -8.72 7.99 -7.93
N CYS A 346 -9.85 8.15 -7.25
CA CYS A 346 -10.69 9.35 -7.33
C CYS A 346 -10.33 10.36 -6.23
N ASN A 347 -10.25 11.66 -6.57
CA ASN A 347 -9.95 12.72 -5.60
C ASN A 347 -10.94 13.88 -5.72
N ARG A 348 -11.48 14.34 -4.59
CA ARG A 348 -12.51 15.39 -4.51
C ARG A 348 -13.74 15.03 -5.34
N VAL A 349 -14.19 13.78 -5.21
CA VAL A 349 -15.37 13.25 -5.92
C VAL A 349 -16.47 12.95 -4.91
N HIS A 350 -17.71 13.22 -5.28
CA HIS A 350 -18.87 13.00 -4.44
C HIS A 350 -19.94 12.19 -5.19
N GLU A 351 -20.60 11.25 -4.49
CA GLU A 351 -21.69 10.47 -5.06
C GLU A 351 -21.31 9.76 -6.37
N ALA A 352 -20.30 8.89 -6.31
CA ALA A 352 -19.84 8.16 -7.49
C ALA A 352 -19.74 6.65 -7.24
N MET A 353 -20.06 5.88 -8.27
CA MET A 353 -20.05 4.42 -8.27
C MET A 353 -19.23 3.89 -9.44
N TYR A 354 -18.38 2.89 -9.19
CA TYR A 354 -17.60 2.20 -10.22
C TYR A 354 -16.69 3.13 -11.06
N CYS A 355 -16.11 4.14 -10.46
CA CYS A 355 -15.28 5.12 -11.16
C CYS A 355 -13.78 4.90 -10.95
N ASP A 356 -12.99 5.32 -11.93
CA ASP A 356 -11.52 5.30 -11.88
C ASP A 356 -10.92 6.64 -12.32
N SER A 357 -9.94 7.13 -11.57
CA SER A 357 -9.14 8.31 -11.93
C SER A 357 -9.98 9.57 -12.26
N CYS A 358 -11.09 9.77 -11.50
CA CYS A 358 -11.94 10.94 -11.63
C CYS A 358 -11.57 12.02 -10.58
N TYR A 359 -11.70 13.30 -10.96
CA TYR A 359 -11.25 14.41 -10.13
C TYR A 359 -12.28 15.56 -10.11
N SER A 360 -12.50 16.13 -8.91
CA SER A 360 -13.36 17.33 -8.73
C SER A 360 -14.74 17.18 -9.40
N SER A 361 -15.37 16.03 -9.25
CA SER A 361 -16.58 15.62 -9.98
C SER A 361 -17.65 15.07 -9.04
N LYS A 362 -18.89 14.99 -9.50
CA LYS A 362 -19.99 14.43 -8.71
C LYS A 362 -21.03 13.70 -9.56
N ASN A 363 -21.81 12.80 -8.94
CA ASN A 363 -22.85 12.04 -9.61
C ASN A 363 -22.30 11.32 -10.86
N LEU A 364 -21.39 10.37 -10.64
CA LEU A 364 -20.74 9.61 -11.71
C LEU A 364 -21.04 8.10 -11.56
N PHE A 365 -21.22 7.43 -12.69
CA PHE A 365 -21.37 5.98 -12.75
C PHE A 365 -20.51 5.37 -13.87
N GLY A 366 -19.59 4.46 -13.51
CA GLY A 366 -18.75 3.77 -14.48
C GLY A 366 -17.80 4.67 -15.26
N CYS A 367 -17.33 5.78 -14.69
CA CYS A 367 -16.55 6.78 -15.40
C CYS A 367 -15.05 6.61 -15.20
N VAL A 368 -14.26 7.02 -16.19
CA VAL A 368 -12.79 6.93 -16.21
C VAL A 368 -12.17 8.26 -16.63
N GLY A 369 -11.26 8.80 -15.79
CA GLY A 369 -10.43 9.96 -16.15
C GLY A 369 -11.15 11.30 -16.24
N LEU A 370 -12.39 11.44 -15.78
CA LEU A 370 -13.17 12.68 -15.85
C LEU A 370 -12.66 13.74 -14.87
N LYS A 371 -12.66 15.00 -15.31
CA LYS A 371 -12.30 16.18 -14.52
C LYS A 371 -13.42 17.20 -14.56
N ASN A 372 -13.85 17.73 -13.39
CA ASN A 372 -14.85 18.78 -13.27
C ASN A 372 -16.18 18.47 -13.99
N LYS A 373 -16.66 17.23 -13.91
CA LYS A 373 -17.90 16.78 -14.56
C LYS A 373 -18.96 16.36 -13.54
N GLN A 374 -20.19 16.31 -14.02
CA GLN A 374 -21.33 15.84 -13.22
C GLN A 374 -22.36 15.13 -14.11
N TYR A 375 -23.12 14.22 -13.49
CA TYR A 375 -24.18 13.45 -14.16
C TYR A 375 -23.66 12.69 -15.39
N CYS A 376 -22.58 11.92 -15.21
CA CYS A 376 -21.98 11.14 -16.30
C CYS A 376 -22.14 9.64 -16.04
N ILE A 377 -22.45 8.91 -17.10
CA ILE A 377 -22.49 7.45 -17.16
C ILE A 377 -21.55 7.00 -18.27
N LEU A 378 -20.59 6.12 -18.00
CA LEU A 378 -19.56 5.68 -18.96
C LEU A 378 -18.95 6.85 -19.76
N ASN A 379 -18.57 7.92 -19.06
CA ASN A 379 -18.03 9.19 -19.58
C ASN A 379 -18.98 10.04 -20.43
N LYS A 380 -20.18 9.56 -20.78
CA LYS A 380 -21.20 10.37 -21.47
C LYS A 380 -21.97 11.22 -20.44
N GLN A 381 -22.11 12.51 -20.68
CA GLN A 381 -22.86 13.42 -19.84
C GLN A 381 -24.34 13.43 -20.20
N TYR A 382 -25.18 13.49 -19.17
CA TYR A 382 -26.65 13.52 -19.24
C TYR A 382 -27.19 14.74 -18.49
N SER A 383 -28.47 15.05 -18.64
CA SER A 383 -29.18 15.91 -17.70
C SER A 383 -29.31 15.22 -16.32
N LYS A 384 -29.63 15.98 -15.30
CA LYS A 384 -29.87 15.40 -13.97
C LYS A 384 -31.00 14.37 -14.01
N GLU A 385 -32.09 14.71 -14.67
CA GLU A 385 -33.30 13.91 -14.79
C GLU A 385 -33.01 12.59 -15.53
N GLU A 386 -32.33 12.66 -16.66
CA GLU A 386 -31.91 11.46 -17.43
C GLU A 386 -30.98 10.57 -16.61
N TYR A 387 -30.02 11.16 -15.87
CA TYR A 387 -29.11 10.41 -15.00
C TYR A 387 -29.89 9.67 -13.89
N GLU A 388 -30.79 10.35 -13.20
CA GLU A 388 -31.61 9.78 -12.13
C GLU A 388 -32.62 8.72 -12.63
N GLU A 389 -33.02 8.76 -13.89
CA GLU A 389 -33.85 7.73 -14.54
C GLU A 389 -33.03 6.51 -15.00
N LEU A 390 -31.81 6.74 -15.52
CA LEU A 390 -30.98 5.67 -16.11
C LEU A 390 -30.27 4.82 -15.05
N ILE A 391 -29.75 5.41 -13.96
CA ILE A 391 -29.01 4.67 -12.94
C ILE A 391 -29.82 3.53 -12.33
N PRO A 392 -31.08 3.71 -11.93
CA PRO A 392 -31.94 2.61 -11.50
C PRO A 392 -31.99 1.43 -12.48
N LYS A 393 -32.20 1.71 -13.76
CA LYS A 393 -32.28 0.69 -14.80
C LYS A 393 -30.97 -0.07 -14.98
N ILE A 394 -29.84 0.65 -14.85
CA ILE A 394 -28.51 0.05 -14.91
C ILE A 394 -28.27 -0.86 -13.71
N ILE A 395 -28.61 -0.41 -12.49
CA ILE A 395 -28.46 -1.22 -11.28
C ILE A 395 -29.33 -2.48 -11.37
N GLU A 396 -30.56 -2.37 -11.84
CA GLU A 396 -31.46 -3.52 -12.05
C GLU A 396 -30.89 -4.49 -13.10
N SER A 397 -30.30 -3.98 -14.17
CA SER A 397 -29.58 -4.78 -15.17
C SER A 397 -28.39 -5.52 -14.57
N MET A 398 -27.60 -4.86 -13.70
CA MET A 398 -26.44 -5.47 -13.01
C MET A 398 -26.83 -6.53 -11.97
N GLN A 399 -28.06 -6.50 -11.47
CA GLN A 399 -28.59 -7.52 -10.54
C GLN A 399 -29.01 -8.81 -11.24
N SER A 400 -29.31 -8.73 -12.53
CA SER A 400 -29.74 -9.87 -13.34
C SER A 400 -28.51 -10.65 -13.85
N PRO A 401 -28.56 -11.99 -13.89
CA PRO A 401 -27.51 -12.76 -14.53
C PRO A 401 -27.43 -12.43 -16.02
N HIS A 402 -26.31 -11.93 -16.50
CA HIS A 402 -26.05 -11.77 -17.91
C HIS A 402 -25.70 -13.12 -18.54
N PRO A 403 -26.13 -13.39 -19.81
CA PRO A 403 -25.68 -14.59 -20.52
C PRO A 403 -24.14 -14.57 -20.64
N PRO A 404 -23.49 -15.73 -20.62
CA PRO A 404 -22.06 -15.82 -20.78
C PRO A 404 -21.63 -15.11 -22.06
N LEU A 405 -20.53 -14.35 -21.98
CA LEU A 405 -19.91 -13.65 -23.10
C LEU A 405 -19.87 -14.54 -24.34
N SER A 406 -20.46 -14.07 -25.46
CA SER A 406 -20.20 -14.68 -26.75
C SER A 406 -18.69 -14.58 -27.02
N ARG A 407 -18.04 -15.73 -27.05
CA ARG A 407 -16.62 -15.85 -27.37
C ARG A 407 -16.34 -15.25 -28.73
N GLY A 408 -15.87 -14.01 -28.79
CA GLY A 408 -15.08 -13.58 -29.93
C GLY A 408 -13.89 -14.53 -30.01
N ARG A 409 -13.67 -15.16 -31.16
CA ARG A 409 -12.53 -16.03 -31.41
C ARG A 409 -11.22 -15.25 -31.17
N SER A 410 -10.65 -15.37 -29.98
CA SER A 410 -9.22 -15.17 -29.75
C SER A 410 -8.69 -16.47 -29.17
N ASP A 411 -7.81 -17.12 -29.92
CA ASP A 411 -7.16 -18.40 -29.55
C ASP A 411 -6.08 -18.23 -28.46
N SER A 412 -6.29 -17.34 -27.49
CA SER A 412 -5.36 -17.16 -26.38
C SER A 412 -5.76 -18.04 -25.19
N PRO A 413 -4.84 -18.86 -24.65
CA PRO A 413 -5.07 -19.67 -23.45
C PRO A 413 -5.35 -18.87 -22.18
N LEU A 414 -5.22 -17.52 -22.24
CA LEU A 414 -5.30 -16.59 -21.10
C LEU A 414 -6.74 -16.24 -20.67
N ASP A 415 -7.76 -16.61 -21.44
CA ASP A 415 -9.16 -16.23 -21.16
C ASP A 415 -9.94 -17.23 -20.28
N LYS A 416 -9.26 -18.23 -19.68
CA LYS A 416 -9.97 -19.33 -18.98
C LYS A 416 -10.12 -19.14 -17.45
N GLY A 417 -9.51 -18.12 -16.84
CA GLY A 417 -9.36 -18.07 -15.37
C GLY A 417 -10.56 -17.56 -14.60
N ASP A 418 -11.03 -16.34 -14.85
CA ASP A 418 -11.97 -15.65 -13.93
C ASP A 418 -13.37 -15.39 -14.53
N LEU A 419 -13.54 -15.57 -15.84
CA LEU A 419 -14.77 -15.25 -16.54
C LEU A 419 -15.84 -16.36 -16.47
N GLY A 420 -15.46 -17.56 -16.05
CA GLY A 420 -16.38 -18.71 -15.98
C GLY A 420 -17.46 -18.59 -14.90
N ASP A 421 -17.17 -17.86 -13.83
CA ASP A 421 -18.04 -17.79 -12.64
C ASP A 421 -18.83 -16.46 -12.54
N LEU A 422 -18.38 -15.38 -13.21
CA LEU A 422 -19.06 -14.08 -13.20
C LEU A 422 -20.33 -14.06 -14.07
N SER A 423 -20.45 -14.98 -15.02
CA SER A 423 -21.61 -15.04 -15.93
C SER A 423 -22.94 -15.43 -15.25
N LEU A 424 -22.90 -15.90 -14.01
CA LEU A 424 -24.06 -16.32 -13.23
C LEU A 424 -24.30 -15.46 -11.97
N GLN A 425 -23.53 -14.40 -11.75
CA GLN A 425 -23.62 -13.58 -10.54
C GLN A 425 -24.02 -12.13 -10.87
N SER A 426 -24.71 -11.50 -9.91
CA SER A 426 -24.98 -10.08 -9.92
C SER A 426 -23.64 -9.29 -9.91
N GLU A 427 -23.50 -8.32 -10.81
CA GLU A 427 -22.37 -7.37 -10.80
C GLU A 427 -22.57 -6.25 -9.74
N TRP A 428 -23.83 -5.99 -9.35
CA TRP A 428 -24.17 -4.99 -8.35
C TRP A 428 -23.65 -5.36 -6.96
N GLY A 429 -22.94 -4.46 -6.34
CA GLY A 429 -22.35 -4.67 -5.01
C GLY A 429 -21.00 -5.36 -5.01
N GLU A 430 -20.44 -5.70 -6.17
CA GLU A 430 -19.10 -6.28 -6.30
C GLU A 430 -18.10 -5.23 -6.81
N PHE A 431 -16.91 -5.22 -6.21
CA PHE A 431 -15.78 -4.42 -6.74
C PHE A 431 -15.31 -4.98 -8.08
N PHE A 432 -14.58 -4.19 -8.84
CA PHE A 432 -14.02 -4.62 -10.14
C PHE A 432 -13.32 -5.98 -10.05
N PRO A 433 -13.61 -6.90 -10.98
CA PRO A 433 -12.88 -8.16 -11.07
C PRO A 433 -11.41 -7.92 -11.43
N SER A 434 -10.52 -8.74 -10.90
CA SER A 434 -9.06 -8.61 -11.11
C SER A 434 -8.65 -8.72 -12.59
N SER A 435 -9.47 -9.36 -13.44
CA SER A 435 -9.28 -9.43 -14.90
C SER A 435 -9.33 -8.06 -15.60
N ILE A 436 -9.95 -7.04 -14.98
CA ILE A 436 -9.95 -5.65 -15.49
C ILE A 436 -8.63 -4.94 -15.13
N SER A 437 -7.90 -5.41 -14.11
CA SER A 437 -6.63 -4.78 -13.75
C SER A 437 -5.66 -4.76 -14.93
N PRO A 438 -5.00 -3.62 -15.21
CA PRO A 438 -3.99 -3.53 -16.25
C PRO A 438 -2.67 -4.24 -15.86
N PHE A 439 -2.52 -4.58 -14.58
CA PHE A 439 -1.27 -5.11 -14.02
C PHE A 439 -1.25 -6.64 -13.98
N CYS A 440 -0.06 -7.21 -14.09
CA CYS A 440 0.19 -8.59 -13.68
C CYS A 440 0.24 -8.70 -12.15
N TYR A 441 -0.16 -9.84 -11.59
CA TYR A 441 -0.26 -10.02 -10.14
C TYR A 441 1.05 -9.68 -9.41
N ASN A 442 2.18 -10.18 -9.93
CA ASN A 442 3.50 -9.94 -9.36
C ASN A 442 4.04 -8.51 -9.51
N GLU A 443 3.34 -7.64 -10.24
CA GLU A 443 3.65 -6.21 -10.32
C GLU A 443 2.95 -5.40 -9.22
N THR A 444 1.99 -5.99 -8.51
CA THR A 444 1.07 -5.27 -7.64
C THR A 444 1.37 -5.45 -6.16
N VAL A 445 0.79 -4.56 -5.35
CA VAL A 445 0.80 -4.66 -3.89
C VAL A 445 0.16 -5.97 -3.40
N ALA A 446 -0.70 -6.62 -4.21
CA ALA A 446 -1.24 -7.94 -3.87
C ALA A 446 -0.14 -8.98 -3.68
N GLN A 447 0.91 -8.97 -4.50
CA GLN A 447 2.05 -9.89 -4.35
C GLN A 447 2.83 -9.67 -3.05
N GLU A 448 2.90 -8.43 -2.55
CA GLU A 448 3.62 -8.13 -1.30
C GLU A 448 2.91 -8.68 -0.05
N TYR A 449 1.57 -8.66 -0.03
CA TYR A 449 0.78 -9.05 1.15
C TYR A 449 0.08 -10.40 1.03
N PHE A 450 -0.09 -10.90 -0.19
CA PHE A 450 -0.71 -12.19 -0.51
C PHE A 450 0.13 -12.90 -1.58
N PRO A 451 1.37 -13.28 -1.24
CA PRO A 451 2.32 -13.81 -2.22
C PRO A 451 1.80 -15.12 -2.85
N LEU A 452 1.90 -15.20 -4.17
CA LEU A 452 1.58 -16.38 -4.98
C LEU A 452 2.80 -16.76 -5.83
N THR A 453 2.94 -18.05 -6.12
CA THR A 453 3.85 -18.48 -7.18
C THR A 453 3.23 -18.19 -8.54
N LYS A 454 4.02 -18.25 -9.62
CA LYS A 454 3.53 -18.08 -10.99
C LYS A 454 2.40 -19.07 -11.30
N GLU A 455 2.57 -20.33 -10.95
CA GLU A 455 1.60 -21.40 -11.16
C GLU A 455 0.30 -21.14 -10.40
N GLN A 456 0.41 -20.72 -9.13
CA GLN A 456 -0.74 -20.38 -8.31
C GLN A 456 -1.49 -19.15 -8.85
N ALA A 457 -0.77 -18.12 -9.32
CA ALA A 457 -1.39 -16.94 -9.89
C ALA A 457 -2.14 -17.28 -11.20
N LEU A 458 -1.48 -18.02 -12.10
CA LEU A 458 -2.09 -18.43 -13.37
C LEU A 458 -3.30 -19.38 -13.15
N SER A 459 -3.23 -20.29 -12.20
CA SER A 459 -4.36 -21.20 -11.87
C SER A 459 -5.58 -20.47 -11.33
N LYS A 460 -5.38 -19.29 -10.72
CA LYS A 460 -6.44 -18.37 -10.25
C LYS A 460 -6.88 -17.33 -11.30
N GLY A 461 -6.38 -17.41 -12.54
CA GLY A 461 -6.71 -16.48 -13.62
C GLY A 461 -5.99 -15.14 -13.57
N TYR A 462 -5.04 -14.93 -12.68
CA TYR A 462 -4.24 -13.71 -12.67
C TYR A 462 -3.21 -13.73 -13.80
N LYS A 463 -2.90 -12.55 -14.33
CA LYS A 463 -1.76 -12.35 -15.24
C LYS A 463 -0.46 -12.41 -14.46
N TRP A 464 0.60 -12.90 -15.10
CA TRP A 464 1.94 -12.93 -14.54
C TRP A 464 2.95 -12.37 -15.52
N LYS A 465 3.88 -11.55 -15.03
CA LYS A 465 4.96 -11.00 -15.84
C LYS A 465 6.25 -11.77 -15.56
N ASP A 466 6.86 -12.30 -16.62
CA ASP A 466 8.20 -12.88 -16.51
C ASP A 466 9.24 -11.77 -16.43
N GLU A 467 10.35 -12.03 -15.73
CA GLU A 467 11.44 -11.07 -15.62
C GLU A 467 12.10 -10.86 -16.99
N ASP A 468 12.18 -9.61 -17.41
CA ASP A 468 12.91 -9.23 -18.61
C ASP A 468 14.40 -9.05 -18.27
N LEU A 469 15.20 -10.07 -18.57
CA LEU A 469 16.64 -10.04 -18.35
C LEU A 469 17.36 -9.07 -19.31
N SER A 470 16.74 -8.65 -20.42
CA SER A 470 17.33 -7.73 -21.40
C SER A 470 17.37 -6.27 -20.89
N SER A 471 16.55 -5.92 -19.91
CA SER A 471 16.49 -4.58 -19.32
C SER A 471 17.50 -4.34 -18.19
N GLN A 472 18.45 -5.28 -17.98
CA GLN A 472 19.45 -5.15 -16.93
C GLN A 472 20.41 -3.99 -17.20
N HIS A 473 20.80 -3.29 -16.13
CA HIS A 473 21.78 -2.22 -16.21
C HIS A 473 23.06 -2.68 -16.93
N GLN A 474 23.58 -1.83 -17.81
CA GLN A 474 24.85 -2.06 -18.51
C GLN A 474 25.93 -1.16 -17.94
N GLY A 475 27.16 -1.64 -17.85
CA GLY A 475 28.32 -0.90 -17.36
C GLY A 475 29.39 -1.82 -16.76
N PRO A 476 30.53 -1.27 -16.31
CA PRO A 476 31.55 -2.04 -15.62
C PRO A 476 31.05 -2.51 -14.26
N GLU A 477 31.40 -3.74 -13.87
CA GLU A 477 31.08 -4.29 -12.56
C GLU A 477 32.01 -3.67 -11.49
N TYR A 478 31.43 -3.26 -10.35
CA TYR A 478 32.16 -2.68 -9.22
C TYR A 478 32.18 -3.67 -8.05
N GLN A 479 33.38 -3.94 -7.52
CA GLN A 479 33.54 -4.73 -6.31
C GLN A 479 33.34 -3.84 -5.08
N ILE A 480 32.29 -4.10 -4.29
CA ILE A 480 31.93 -3.30 -3.11
C ILE A 480 33.01 -3.46 -2.04
N LEU A 481 33.62 -2.34 -1.65
CA LEU A 481 34.58 -2.26 -0.56
C LEU A 481 33.88 -2.29 0.81
N GLU A 482 34.57 -2.74 1.84
CA GLU A 482 33.96 -2.90 3.18
C GLU A 482 33.82 -1.58 3.92
N ASP A 483 34.81 -0.69 3.84
CA ASP A 483 34.75 0.64 4.48
C ASP A 483 34.27 1.68 3.46
N ILE A 484 33.25 2.44 3.84
CA ILE A 484 32.69 3.53 3.02
C ILE A 484 33.74 4.61 2.70
N LYS A 485 34.76 4.77 3.50
CA LYS A 485 35.85 5.75 3.29
C LYS A 485 36.70 5.43 2.07
N ASP A 486 36.80 4.16 1.71
CA ASP A 486 37.59 3.67 0.58
C ASP A 486 36.77 3.67 -0.73
N VAL A 487 35.44 3.83 -0.64
CA VAL A 487 34.54 3.82 -1.80
C VAL A 487 34.68 5.12 -2.59
N LYS A 488 34.99 5.00 -3.89
CA LYS A 488 35.14 6.13 -4.81
C LYS A 488 33.85 6.42 -5.57
N ASP A 489 33.75 7.61 -6.18
CA ASP A 489 32.57 8.07 -6.93
C ASP A 489 32.26 7.21 -8.17
N GLU A 490 33.25 6.53 -8.73
CA GLU A 490 33.10 5.60 -9.87
C GLU A 490 32.06 4.48 -9.64
N ILE A 491 31.70 4.20 -8.38
CA ILE A 491 30.62 3.27 -8.05
C ILE A 491 29.27 3.71 -8.64
N CYS A 492 29.04 5.02 -8.79
CA CYS A 492 27.80 5.57 -9.35
C CYS A 492 27.67 5.33 -10.87
N ASP A 493 28.79 5.19 -11.57
CA ASP A 493 28.84 4.88 -13.01
C ASP A 493 28.91 3.38 -13.28
N SER A 494 29.10 2.58 -12.24
CA SER A 494 29.31 1.14 -12.28
C SER A 494 28.05 0.36 -11.93
N ILE A 495 28.10 -0.96 -12.14
CA ILE A 495 27.03 -1.90 -11.80
C ILE A 495 27.45 -2.73 -10.61
N LEU A 496 26.51 -2.94 -9.69
CA LEU A 496 26.67 -3.84 -8.55
C LEU A 496 25.80 -5.07 -8.74
N LYS A 497 26.24 -6.18 -8.22
CA LYS A 497 25.53 -7.45 -8.24
C LYS A 497 25.01 -7.81 -6.85
N CYS A 498 23.72 -8.07 -6.74
CA CYS A 498 23.10 -8.47 -5.49
C CYS A 498 23.65 -9.82 -5.01
N GLU A 499 24.18 -9.89 -3.79
CA GLU A 499 24.80 -11.09 -3.20
C GLU A 499 23.86 -12.30 -3.11
N ALA A 500 22.53 -12.09 -3.06
CA ALA A 500 21.55 -13.15 -2.86
C ALA A 500 20.74 -13.51 -4.12
N THR A 501 20.48 -12.55 -5.02
CA THR A 501 19.61 -12.77 -6.19
C THR A 501 20.35 -12.66 -7.51
N SER A 502 21.62 -12.25 -7.48
CA SER A 502 22.42 -11.93 -8.67
C SER A 502 21.86 -10.81 -9.55
N LYS A 503 20.76 -10.15 -9.15
CA LYS A 503 20.16 -9.01 -9.85
C LYS A 503 21.12 -7.83 -9.84
N LEU A 504 21.24 -7.16 -11.00
CA LEU A 504 22.09 -5.98 -11.15
C LEU A 504 21.38 -4.74 -10.62
N TYR A 505 22.13 -3.84 -9.96
CA TYR A 505 21.62 -2.56 -9.46
C TYR A 505 22.70 -1.49 -9.48
N LYS A 506 22.32 -0.24 -9.28
CA LYS A 506 23.23 0.92 -9.20
C LYS A 506 23.05 1.67 -7.90
N ILE A 507 24.09 2.41 -7.52
CA ILE A 507 24.07 3.42 -6.47
C ILE A 507 24.00 4.80 -7.14
N ILE A 508 23.05 5.63 -6.77
CA ILE A 508 22.98 7.01 -7.27
C ILE A 508 23.88 7.95 -6.45
N PRO A 509 24.37 9.07 -7.03
CA PRO A 509 25.28 9.98 -6.31
C PRO A 509 24.72 10.50 -4.97
N GLN A 510 23.42 10.79 -4.90
CA GLN A 510 22.75 11.25 -3.69
C GLN A 510 22.73 10.17 -2.61
N GLU A 511 22.52 8.92 -2.99
CA GLU A 511 22.57 7.76 -2.09
C GLU A 511 24.00 7.56 -1.53
N LEU A 512 25.03 7.63 -2.38
CA LEU A 512 26.43 7.55 -1.95
C LEU A 512 26.78 8.67 -0.96
N LYS A 513 26.33 9.90 -1.23
CA LYS A 513 26.50 11.03 -0.31
C LYS A 513 25.91 10.74 1.06
N PHE A 514 24.70 10.15 1.10
CA PHE A 514 24.06 9.77 2.36
C PHE A 514 24.87 8.72 3.13
N TYR A 515 25.33 7.64 2.48
CA TYR A 515 26.14 6.61 3.16
C TYR A 515 27.44 7.16 3.72
N ARG A 516 28.14 8.06 2.99
CA ARG A 516 29.33 8.73 3.48
C ARG A 516 29.05 9.64 4.67
N GLN A 517 28.00 10.45 4.60
CA GLN A 517 27.60 11.36 5.67
C GLN A 517 27.25 10.61 6.96
N MET A 518 26.59 9.47 6.83
CA MET A 518 26.13 8.67 7.96
C MET A 518 27.13 7.58 8.37
N ASN A 519 28.28 7.51 7.69
CA ASN A 519 29.32 6.49 7.90
C ASN A 519 28.75 5.05 7.85
N LEU A 520 27.92 4.77 6.84
CA LEU A 520 27.26 3.49 6.61
C LEU A 520 27.92 2.74 5.46
N PRO A 521 28.02 1.41 5.53
CA PRO A 521 28.57 0.61 4.43
C PRO A 521 27.61 0.60 3.23
N ILE A 522 28.16 0.40 2.02
CA ILE A 522 27.36 0.21 0.80
C ILE A 522 26.55 -1.09 0.91
N PRO A 523 25.23 -1.07 0.63
CA PRO A 523 24.42 -2.28 0.71
C PRO A 523 24.77 -3.26 -0.43
N LYS A 524 25.02 -4.52 -0.07
CA LYS A 524 25.33 -5.63 -1.01
C LYS A 524 24.08 -6.29 -1.61
N LYS A 525 22.90 -5.81 -1.27
CA LYS A 525 21.59 -6.29 -1.74
C LYS A 525 20.89 -5.24 -2.58
N CYS A 526 20.24 -5.67 -3.66
CA CYS A 526 19.47 -4.77 -4.52
C CYS A 526 18.29 -4.14 -3.76
N PRO A 527 17.80 -2.96 -4.19
CA PRO A 527 16.70 -2.24 -3.51
C PRO A 527 15.44 -3.09 -3.27
N ASP A 528 15.05 -3.94 -4.23
CA ASP A 528 13.88 -4.80 -4.09
C ASP A 528 14.03 -5.81 -2.96
N LEU A 529 15.20 -6.46 -2.85
CA LEU A 529 15.47 -7.41 -1.77
C LEU A 529 15.54 -6.71 -0.40
N ARG A 530 16.09 -5.48 -0.35
CA ARG A 530 16.09 -4.66 0.87
C ARG A 530 14.67 -4.34 1.30
N HIS A 531 13.80 -3.97 0.37
CA HIS A 531 12.38 -3.74 0.63
C HIS A 531 11.66 -5.00 1.14
N GLN A 532 11.84 -6.14 0.45
CA GLN A 532 11.24 -7.41 0.89
C GLN A 532 11.65 -7.79 2.31
N LYS A 533 12.92 -7.56 2.68
CA LYS A 533 13.41 -7.81 4.04
C LYS A 533 12.74 -6.92 5.09
N ARG A 534 12.56 -5.62 4.80
CA ARG A 534 11.81 -4.72 5.70
C ARG A 534 10.34 -5.14 5.81
N LEU A 535 9.72 -5.52 4.71
CA LEU A 535 8.34 -6.02 4.70
C LEU A 535 8.20 -7.28 5.58
N ALA A 536 9.17 -8.19 5.52
CA ALA A 536 9.20 -9.42 6.31
C ALA A 536 9.41 -9.21 7.83
N LEU A 537 9.84 -8.03 8.27
CA LEU A 537 9.91 -7.68 9.70
C LEU A 537 8.51 -7.48 10.31
N ARG A 538 7.50 -7.31 9.49
CA ARG A 538 6.13 -6.96 9.92
C ARG A 538 5.28 -8.19 10.10
N ASN A 539 4.40 -8.15 11.10
CA ASN A 539 3.37 -9.17 11.25
C ASN A 539 2.37 -9.11 10.08
N PRO A 540 1.77 -10.25 9.71
CA PRO A 540 0.74 -10.27 8.67
C PRO A 540 -0.48 -9.42 9.09
N ARG A 541 -1.17 -8.87 8.11
CA ARG A 541 -2.44 -8.15 8.32
C ARG A 541 -3.60 -9.14 8.49
N LYS A 542 -3.47 -9.98 9.52
CA LYS A 542 -4.45 -11.00 9.92
C LYS A 542 -4.47 -11.07 11.44
N LEU A 543 -5.65 -11.17 12.02
CA LEU A 543 -5.84 -11.33 13.46
C LEU A 543 -5.98 -12.82 13.82
N PHE A 544 -5.37 -13.17 14.92
CA PHE A 544 -5.44 -14.48 15.55
C PHE A 544 -5.96 -14.33 16.98
N ASP A 545 -6.74 -15.29 17.43
CA ASP A 545 -7.15 -15.38 18.81
C ASP A 545 -6.02 -16.00 19.64
N ARG A 546 -5.60 -15.28 20.68
CA ARG A 546 -4.61 -15.72 21.69
C ARG A 546 -5.09 -15.34 23.09
N ASN A 547 -4.39 -15.81 24.10
CA ASN A 547 -4.54 -15.34 25.47
C ASN A 547 -3.31 -14.52 25.86
N CYS A 548 -3.50 -13.46 26.65
CA CYS A 548 -2.41 -12.73 27.28
C CYS A 548 -1.58 -13.68 28.13
N MET A 549 -0.28 -13.75 27.86
CA MET A 549 0.61 -14.70 28.54
C MET A 549 0.89 -14.35 30.00
N LYS A 550 0.45 -13.17 30.52
CA LYS A 550 0.55 -12.78 31.93
C LYS A 550 -0.76 -13.03 32.69
N CYS A 551 -1.90 -12.55 32.20
CA CYS A 551 -3.18 -12.61 32.94
C CYS A 551 -4.22 -13.59 32.36
N GLY A 552 -3.98 -14.20 31.19
CA GLY A 552 -4.92 -15.15 30.57
C GLY A 552 -6.08 -14.51 29.80
N GLU A 553 -6.21 -13.18 29.77
CA GLU A 553 -7.26 -12.46 29.04
C GLU A 553 -7.24 -12.80 27.54
N LYS A 554 -8.41 -13.01 26.94
CA LYS A 554 -8.53 -13.25 25.50
C LYS A 554 -8.19 -11.97 24.72
N ILE A 555 -7.29 -12.08 23.74
CA ILE A 555 -6.85 -11.00 22.89
C ILE A 555 -6.92 -11.38 21.42
N LYS A 556 -7.18 -10.41 20.55
CA LYS A 556 -6.99 -10.53 19.10
C LYS A 556 -5.70 -9.82 18.70
N THR A 557 -4.78 -10.54 18.06
CA THR A 557 -3.43 -10.03 17.79
C THR A 557 -2.93 -10.51 16.43
N THR A 558 -1.95 -9.79 15.86
CA THR A 558 -1.27 -10.20 14.63
C THR A 558 -0.16 -11.25 14.87
N TYR A 559 0.11 -11.62 16.10
CA TYR A 559 1.02 -12.72 16.45
C TYR A 559 0.29 -14.05 16.36
N ALA A 560 0.66 -14.89 15.39
CA ALA A 560 0.07 -16.23 15.25
C ALA A 560 0.33 -17.10 16.51
N PRO A 561 -0.54 -18.06 16.83
CA PRO A 561 -0.43 -18.86 18.06
C PRO A 561 0.87 -19.65 18.22
N ASP A 562 1.47 -20.07 17.11
CA ASP A 562 2.72 -20.83 17.02
C ASP A 562 4.00 -19.97 17.13
N ARG A 563 3.86 -18.66 17.17
CA ARG A 563 5.01 -17.75 17.28
C ARG A 563 5.56 -17.71 18.71
N PRO A 564 6.90 -17.63 18.86
CA PRO A 564 7.58 -17.73 20.16
C PRO A 564 7.49 -16.49 21.03
N GLU A 565 7.10 -15.32 20.48
CA GLU A 565 7.07 -14.07 21.22
C GLU A 565 6.09 -14.09 22.39
N ILE A 566 6.51 -13.51 23.50
CA ILE A 566 5.69 -13.27 24.68
C ILE A 566 4.72 -12.11 24.36
N VAL A 567 3.42 -12.37 24.35
CA VAL A 567 2.41 -11.36 23.98
C VAL A 567 1.52 -11.04 25.16
N TYR A 568 1.44 -9.75 25.52
CA TYR A 568 0.62 -9.26 26.63
C TYR A 568 -0.52 -8.38 26.12
N CYS A 569 -1.65 -8.39 26.85
CA CYS A 569 -2.71 -7.39 26.70
C CYS A 569 -2.15 -6.01 27.07
N GLU A 570 -2.88 -4.95 26.73
CA GLU A 570 -2.41 -3.57 26.96
C GLU A 570 -2.06 -3.30 28.42
N LYS A 571 -2.94 -3.67 29.36
CA LYS A 571 -2.73 -3.47 30.78
C LYS A 571 -1.44 -4.15 31.26
N CYS A 572 -1.28 -5.44 30.98
CA CYS A 572 -0.10 -6.20 31.41
C CYS A 572 1.19 -5.72 30.75
N TYR A 573 1.11 -5.25 29.51
CA TYR A 573 2.25 -4.66 28.79
C TYR A 573 2.68 -3.33 29.44
N LEU A 574 1.75 -2.41 29.67
CA LEU A 574 2.06 -1.13 30.31
C LEU A 574 2.65 -1.29 31.71
N GLU A 575 2.12 -2.20 32.54
CA GLU A 575 2.69 -2.54 33.86
C GLU A 575 4.12 -3.10 33.77
N ASN A 576 4.54 -3.61 32.62
CA ASN A 576 5.90 -4.17 32.44
C ASN A 576 6.93 -3.14 31.96
N VAL A 577 6.49 -2.12 31.21
CA VAL A 577 7.39 -1.14 30.57
C VAL A 577 7.47 0.20 31.30
N TYR A 578 6.55 0.50 32.19
CA TYR A 578 6.50 1.67 33.08
C TYR A 578 6.63 1.26 34.55
#